data_0f7a2c4a46294d26d7980d1baba92ee5
#
_entry.id   0f7a2c4a46294d26d7980d1baba92ee5
#
_cell.length_a   1.000
_cell.length_b   1.000
_cell.length_c   1.000
_cell.angle_alpha   90.00
_cell.angle_beta   90.00
_cell.angle_gamma   90.00
#
_symmetry.space_group_name_H-M   'P 1'
#
loop_
_entity.id
_entity.type
_entity.pdbx_description
1 polymer ?
#
loop_
_entity_poly.entity_id
_entity_poly.type
_entity_poly.pdbx_seq_one_letter_code
_entity_poly.pdbx_strand_id
1 'polypeptide(L)'
;IKLGIYNADIITDNYADLILVDKIKMVGKRAVQGEELQLLEHLVQTLGDKAEYAQNRQFVECMRDIALYLDEKITAEQYQERLKYTLSYTISECCADNTKHFLTRVEFMLMYYTAILSRKSGNSEKGMEIVNELWEQLVQSTVRLEDRDQEAAVLMILRKNLSTDIFRYD
;
A
#
# COMPACT_ATOMS: atom_id res chain seq x y z
N ILE A 1 -1.27 22.89 -7.27
CA ILE A 1 -1.69 22.00 -8.37
C ILE A 1 -0.83 20.76 -8.23
N LYS A 2 -1.35 19.69 -7.60
CA LYS A 2 -0.74 18.36 -7.67
C LYS A 2 -1.02 17.87 -9.10
N LEU A 3 -0.09 18.12 -9.99
CA LEU A 3 -0.03 17.46 -11.29
C LEU A 3 0.05 15.96 -11.01
N GLY A 4 -0.91 15.20 -11.56
CA GLY A 4 -1.08 13.79 -11.32
C GLY A 4 0.16 12.94 -11.53
N ILE A 5 1.01 12.87 -10.51
CA ILE A 5 2.10 11.90 -10.40
C ILE A 5 1.49 10.61 -9.80
N TYR A 6 0.39 10.16 -10.37
CA TYR A 6 -0.28 8.94 -9.93
C TYR A 6 0.49 7.66 -10.32
N ASN A 7 1.52 7.77 -11.15
CA ASN A 7 2.31 6.64 -11.64
C ASN A 7 3.75 6.58 -11.08
N ALA A 8 4.19 7.55 -10.30
CA ALA A 8 5.52 7.49 -9.72
C ALA A 8 5.43 7.01 -8.26
N ASP A 9 5.92 5.82 -7.97
CA ASP A 9 6.04 5.32 -6.60
C ASP A 9 7.15 6.04 -5.83
N ILE A 10 8.06 6.69 -6.55
CA ILE A 10 9.13 7.53 -6.00
C ILE A 10 9.30 8.82 -6.80
N ILE A 11 9.89 9.83 -6.17
CA ILE A 11 10.34 11.07 -6.79
C ILE A 11 11.84 10.94 -7.05
N THR A 12 12.25 10.90 -8.31
CA THR A 12 13.65 10.84 -8.69
C THR A 12 13.86 11.30 -10.14
N ASP A 13 15.00 11.93 -10.40
CA ASP A 13 15.50 12.23 -11.74
C ASP A 13 16.47 11.15 -12.24
N ASN A 14 16.74 10.16 -11.41
CA ASN A 14 17.69 9.09 -11.72
C ASN A 14 16.97 7.89 -12.34
N TYR A 15 17.24 7.63 -13.62
CA TYR A 15 16.66 6.50 -14.34
C TYR A 15 16.99 5.12 -13.72
N ALA A 16 18.17 4.99 -13.11
CA ALA A 16 18.56 3.74 -12.43
C ALA A 16 17.66 3.44 -11.22
N ASP A 17 17.19 4.46 -10.50
CA ASP A 17 16.28 4.28 -9.37
C ASP A 17 14.87 3.88 -9.85
N LEU A 18 14.41 4.38 -10.99
CA LEU A 18 13.14 3.93 -11.60
C LEU A 18 13.20 2.46 -11.99
N ILE A 19 14.30 2.00 -12.61
CA ILE A 19 14.51 0.58 -12.92
C ILE A 19 14.51 -0.26 -11.64
N LEU A 20 15.16 0.23 -10.58
CA LEU A 20 15.24 -0.46 -9.30
C LEU A 20 13.83 -0.61 -8.68
N VAL A 21 13.02 0.45 -8.72
CA VAL A 21 11.62 0.42 -8.26
C VAL A 21 10.79 -0.61 -9.03
N ASP A 22 10.88 -0.62 -10.35
CA ASP A 22 10.16 -1.60 -11.17
C ASP A 22 10.61 -3.04 -10.86
N LYS A 23 11.90 -3.25 -10.62
CA LYS A 23 12.44 -4.54 -10.19
C LYS A 23 11.92 -4.94 -8.81
N ILE A 24 11.89 -4.01 -7.85
CA ILE A 24 11.31 -4.23 -6.51
C ILE A 24 9.84 -4.66 -6.62
N LYS A 25 9.05 -3.99 -7.44
CA LYS A 25 7.63 -4.37 -7.65
C LYS A 25 7.47 -5.77 -8.24
N MET A 26 8.29 -6.12 -9.24
CA MET A 26 8.26 -7.45 -9.85
C MET A 26 8.63 -8.54 -8.87
N VAL A 27 9.72 -8.34 -8.12
CA VAL A 27 10.19 -9.28 -7.10
C VAL A 27 9.19 -9.35 -5.94
N GLY A 28 8.61 -8.21 -5.51
CA GLY A 28 7.59 -8.17 -4.48
C GLY A 28 6.35 -9.01 -4.80
N LYS A 29 5.90 -9.01 -6.06
CA LYS A 29 4.79 -9.90 -6.49
C LYS A 29 5.15 -11.38 -6.34
N ARG A 30 6.39 -11.78 -6.61
CA ARG A 30 6.87 -13.16 -6.45
C ARG A 30 7.11 -13.51 -4.98
N ALA A 31 7.61 -12.57 -4.20
CA ALA A 31 7.79 -12.73 -2.75
C ALA A 31 6.46 -13.04 -2.04
N VAL A 32 5.35 -12.46 -2.45
CA VAL A 32 4.00 -12.80 -1.93
C VAL A 32 3.64 -14.27 -2.22
N GLN A 33 4.22 -14.88 -3.25
CA GLN A 33 4.07 -16.30 -3.60
C GLN A 33 5.11 -17.20 -2.91
N GLY A 34 5.94 -16.65 -2.04
CA GLY A 34 7.00 -17.38 -1.32
C GLY A 34 8.32 -17.48 -2.07
N GLU A 35 8.50 -16.71 -3.14
CA GLU A 35 9.70 -16.73 -3.97
C GLU A 35 10.53 -15.45 -3.80
N GLU A 36 11.85 -15.57 -3.90
CA GLU A 36 12.78 -14.42 -4.02
C GLU A 36 12.74 -13.38 -2.87
N LEU A 37 12.33 -13.75 -1.66
CA LEU A 37 12.19 -12.83 -0.53
C LEU A 37 13.52 -12.14 -0.17
N GLN A 38 14.63 -12.87 -0.15
CA GLN A 38 15.97 -12.32 0.13
C GLN A 38 16.40 -11.30 -0.94
N LEU A 39 16.01 -11.54 -2.20
CA LEU A 39 16.27 -10.59 -3.28
C LEU A 39 15.45 -9.31 -3.07
N LEU A 40 14.20 -9.41 -2.63
CA LEU A 40 13.38 -8.25 -2.29
C LEU A 40 14.04 -7.42 -1.18
N GLU A 41 14.45 -8.05 -0.09
CA GLU A 41 15.13 -7.37 1.03
C GLU A 41 16.38 -6.61 0.56
N HIS A 42 17.22 -7.25 -0.26
CA HIS A 42 18.43 -6.61 -0.79
C HIS A 42 18.13 -5.40 -1.69
N LEU A 43 17.14 -5.52 -2.58
CA LEU A 43 16.76 -4.43 -3.49
C LEU A 43 16.16 -3.25 -2.71
N VAL A 44 15.31 -3.52 -1.72
CA VAL A 44 14.71 -2.51 -0.85
C VAL A 44 15.78 -1.78 -0.04
N GLN A 45 16.78 -2.49 0.50
CA GLN A 45 17.90 -1.88 1.20
C GLN A 45 18.70 -0.95 0.27
N THR A 46 18.99 -1.40 -0.94
CA THR A 46 19.74 -0.61 -1.93
C THR A 46 19.05 0.70 -2.30
N LEU A 47 17.72 0.70 -2.40
CA LEU A 47 16.93 1.92 -2.64
C LEU A 47 16.82 2.77 -1.38
N GLY A 48 16.68 2.14 -0.21
CA GLY A 48 16.51 2.80 1.09
C GLY A 48 17.65 3.73 1.45
N ASP A 49 18.89 3.34 1.11
CA ASP A 49 20.08 4.16 1.34
C ASP A 49 20.07 5.50 0.58
N LYS A 50 19.19 5.63 -0.42
CA LYS A 50 19.03 6.82 -1.27
C LYS A 50 17.72 7.58 -1.05
N ALA A 51 16.87 7.11 -0.15
CA ALA A 51 15.51 7.64 0.03
C ALA A 51 15.50 8.94 0.85
N GLU A 52 15.69 10.09 0.19
CA GLU A 52 15.70 11.41 0.83
C GLU A 52 14.30 11.99 1.02
N TYR A 53 13.40 11.81 0.06
CA TYR A 53 12.03 12.34 0.09
C TYR A 53 11.08 11.47 0.91
N ALA A 54 10.08 12.09 1.56
CA ALA A 54 9.09 11.39 2.37
C ALA A 54 8.35 10.28 1.59
N GLN A 55 7.97 10.55 0.33
CA GLN A 55 7.32 9.56 -0.55
C GLN A 55 8.24 8.38 -0.87
N ASN A 56 9.54 8.64 -1.10
CA ASN A 56 10.52 7.60 -1.38
C ASN A 56 10.71 6.72 -0.14
N ARG A 57 10.83 7.33 1.03
CA ARG A 57 10.88 6.61 2.32
C ARG A 57 9.62 5.78 2.54
N GLN A 58 8.45 6.35 2.26
CA GLN A 58 7.18 5.63 2.39
C GLN A 58 7.14 4.38 1.50
N PHE A 59 7.57 4.47 0.24
CA PHE A 59 7.65 3.32 -0.65
C PHE A 59 8.61 2.25 -0.12
N VAL A 60 9.83 2.65 0.28
CA VAL A 60 10.86 1.76 0.82
C VAL A 60 10.38 1.05 2.07
N GLU A 61 9.81 1.79 3.04
CA GLU A 61 9.29 1.19 4.28
C GLU A 61 8.10 0.26 4.01
N CYS A 62 7.20 0.63 3.10
CA CYS A 62 6.10 -0.24 2.69
C CYS A 62 6.61 -1.58 2.17
N MET A 63 7.61 -1.58 1.26
CA MET A 63 8.18 -2.80 0.71
C MET A 63 8.98 -3.59 1.75
N ARG A 64 9.69 -2.91 2.65
CA ARG A 64 10.42 -3.52 3.78
C ARG A 64 9.47 -4.24 4.73
N ASP A 65 8.36 -3.58 5.09
CA ASP A 65 7.38 -4.13 6.02
C ASP A 65 6.66 -5.35 5.44
N ILE A 66 6.38 -5.33 4.14
CA ILE A 66 5.88 -6.51 3.41
C ILE A 66 6.90 -7.65 3.49
N ALA A 67 8.18 -7.40 3.21
CA ALA A 67 9.21 -8.43 3.26
C ALA A 67 9.35 -9.03 4.68
N LEU A 68 9.38 -8.19 5.72
CA LEU A 68 9.46 -8.63 7.11
C LEU A 68 8.25 -9.47 7.53
N TYR A 69 7.06 -9.10 7.08
CA TYR A 69 5.83 -9.83 7.38
C TYR A 69 5.77 -11.18 6.66
N LEU A 70 6.18 -11.23 5.38
CA LEU A 70 6.24 -12.47 4.60
C LEU A 70 7.31 -13.44 5.12
N ASP A 71 8.40 -12.93 5.68
CA ASP A 71 9.48 -13.71 6.30
C ASP A 71 9.17 -14.08 7.77
N GLU A 72 7.95 -13.80 8.24
CA GLU A 72 7.50 -14.08 9.60
C GLU A 72 8.37 -13.42 10.70
N LYS A 73 9.16 -12.40 10.35
CA LYS A 73 9.99 -11.62 11.28
C LYS A 73 9.20 -10.67 12.16
N ILE A 74 7.97 -10.32 11.75
CA ILE A 74 7.03 -9.47 12.49
C ILE A 74 5.65 -10.11 12.51
N THR A 75 4.90 -9.87 13.59
CA THR A 75 3.51 -10.32 13.73
C THR A 75 2.55 -9.46 12.88
N ALA A 76 1.30 -9.91 12.72
CA ALA A 76 0.27 -9.15 12.02
C ALA A 76 -0.02 -7.80 12.71
N GLU A 77 -0.01 -7.78 14.05
CA GLU A 77 -0.21 -6.57 14.86
C GLU A 77 0.95 -5.58 14.65
N GLN A 78 2.19 -6.06 14.72
CA GLN A 78 3.37 -5.24 14.44
C GLN A 78 3.36 -4.70 13.02
N TYR A 79 2.97 -5.54 12.04
CA TYR A 79 2.84 -5.08 10.66
C TYR A 79 1.77 -3.99 10.53
N GLN A 80 0.62 -4.14 11.18
CA GLN A 80 -0.45 -3.13 11.15
C GLN A 80 0.00 -1.79 11.77
N GLU A 81 0.75 -1.81 12.85
CA GLU A 81 1.33 -0.60 13.45
C GLU A 81 2.34 0.09 12.51
N ARG A 82 3.19 -0.70 11.88
CA ARG A 82 4.18 -0.19 10.91
C ARG A 82 3.50 0.42 9.69
N LEU A 83 2.44 -0.18 9.15
CA LEU A 83 1.68 0.40 8.03
C LEU A 83 1.09 1.78 8.40
N LYS A 84 0.55 1.94 9.61
CA LYS A 84 0.06 3.24 10.09
C LYS A 84 1.19 4.27 10.19
N TYR A 85 2.32 3.88 10.75
CA TYR A 85 3.49 4.74 10.86
C TYR A 85 3.99 5.15 9.47
N THR A 86 4.11 4.23 8.55
CA THR A 86 4.56 4.48 7.18
C THR A 86 3.56 5.39 6.43
N LEU A 87 2.26 5.24 6.68
CA LEU A 87 1.24 6.12 6.10
C LEU A 87 1.39 7.56 6.61
N SER A 88 1.80 7.76 7.87
CA SER A 88 1.98 9.09 8.46
C SER A 88 3.10 9.93 7.86
N TYR A 89 3.98 9.35 7.02
CA TYR A 89 5.00 10.12 6.31
C TYR A 89 4.43 11.16 5.34
N THR A 90 3.25 10.90 4.79
CA THR A 90 2.61 11.76 3.80
C THR A 90 1.22 12.21 4.18
N ILE A 91 0.53 11.45 5.03
CA ILE A 91 -0.79 11.77 5.56
C ILE A 91 -0.65 12.09 7.05
N SER A 92 -0.77 13.37 7.41
CA SER A 92 -0.80 13.81 8.80
C SER A 92 -2.20 13.56 9.39
N GLU A 93 -2.27 13.03 10.62
CA GLU A 93 -3.54 12.90 11.37
C GLU A 93 -4.25 14.24 11.58
N CYS A 94 -3.52 15.36 11.46
CA CYS A 94 -4.07 16.72 11.54
C CYS A 94 -4.77 17.21 10.26
N CYS A 95 -4.74 16.47 9.16
CA CYS A 95 -5.46 16.81 7.94
C CYS A 95 -6.95 16.42 8.03
N ALA A 96 -7.56 16.53 9.20
CA ALA A 96 -9.02 16.47 9.40
C ALA A 96 -9.77 17.66 8.77
N ASP A 97 -9.07 18.60 8.14
CA ASP A 97 -9.66 19.64 7.33
C ASP A 97 -10.00 19.08 5.94
N ASN A 98 -11.26 19.09 5.61
CA ASN A 98 -12.02 18.76 4.41
C ASN A 98 -11.38 19.02 3.01
N THR A 99 -10.09 19.14 2.89
CA THR A 99 -9.39 19.12 1.61
C THR A 99 -9.20 17.67 1.20
N LYS A 100 -10.00 17.22 0.24
CA LYS A 100 -9.89 15.88 -0.38
C LYS A 100 -8.43 15.61 -0.75
N HIS A 101 -7.76 14.80 0.07
CA HIS A 101 -6.43 14.31 -0.23
C HIS A 101 -6.57 13.13 -1.20
N PHE A 102 -6.05 13.29 -2.41
CA PHE A 102 -5.99 12.18 -3.35
C PHE A 102 -4.81 11.29 -2.97
N LEU A 103 -5.10 10.01 -2.72
CA LEU A 103 -4.09 9.03 -2.35
C LEU A 103 -3.09 8.81 -3.48
N THR A 104 -1.82 8.70 -3.11
CA THR A 104 -0.79 8.14 -3.99
C THR A 104 -1.00 6.61 -4.07
N ARG A 105 -0.33 5.97 -5.04
CA ARG A 105 -0.41 4.50 -5.17
C ARG A 105 0.13 3.77 -3.93
N VAL A 106 1.17 4.31 -3.31
CA VAL A 106 1.74 3.73 -2.08
C VAL A 106 0.78 3.87 -0.91
N GLU A 107 0.15 5.03 -0.74
CA GLU A 107 -0.88 5.25 0.28
C GLU A 107 -2.08 4.32 0.09
N PHE A 108 -2.54 4.15 -1.15
CA PHE A 108 -3.58 3.18 -1.49
C PHE A 108 -3.18 1.76 -1.08
N MET A 109 -1.95 1.31 -1.40
CA MET A 109 -1.44 0.01 -0.99
C MET A 109 -1.39 -0.16 0.53
N LEU A 110 -0.90 0.85 1.26
CA LEU A 110 -0.83 0.82 2.73
C LEU A 110 -2.23 0.65 3.35
N MET A 111 -3.22 1.40 2.87
CA MET A 111 -4.61 1.28 3.31
C MET A 111 -5.21 -0.08 2.92
N TYR A 112 -4.96 -0.57 1.71
CA TYR A 112 -5.41 -1.88 1.25
C TYR A 112 -4.88 -3.02 2.13
N TYR A 113 -3.58 -3.03 2.47
CA TYR A 113 -3.01 -4.01 3.38
C TYR A 113 -3.57 -3.87 4.80
N THR A 114 -3.83 -2.65 5.26
CA THR A 114 -4.49 -2.41 6.56
C THR A 114 -5.89 -3.05 6.60
N ALA A 115 -6.67 -2.95 5.52
CA ALA A 115 -7.98 -3.59 5.42
C ALA A 115 -7.87 -5.14 5.44
N ILE A 116 -6.88 -5.71 4.74
CA ILE A 116 -6.62 -7.16 4.78
C ILE A 116 -6.27 -7.63 6.18
N LEU A 117 -5.40 -6.89 6.89
CA LEU A 117 -5.01 -7.25 8.26
C LEU A 117 -6.17 -7.10 9.24
N SER A 118 -7.00 -6.06 9.09
CA SER A 118 -8.21 -5.91 9.89
C SER A 118 -9.14 -7.12 9.75
N ARG A 119 -9.31 -7.63 8.53
CA ARG A 119 -10.04 -8.88 8.29
C ARG A 119 -9.41 -10.07 9.00
N LYS A 120 -8.09 -10.25 8.88
CA LYS A 120 -7.35 -11.36 9.51
C LYS A 120 -7.43 -11.33 11.04
N SER A 121 -7.52 -10.14 11.64
CA SER A 121 -7.68 -9.95 13.09
C SER A 121 -9.14 -10.04 13.57
N GLY A 122 -10.08 -10.41 12.68
CA GLY A 122 -11.50 -10.55 13.04
C GLY A 122 -12.27 -9.22 13.06
N ASN A 123 -11.66 -8.10 12.65
CA ASN A 123 -12.32 -6.80 12.58
C ASN A 123 -12.71 -6.46 11.13
N SER A 124 -13.65 -7.25 10.59
CA SER A 124 -14.09 -7.13 9.18
C SER A 124 -14.85 -5.84 8.91
N GLU A 125 -15.55 -5.28 9.92
CA GLU A 125 -16.26 -4.01 9.80
C GLU A 125 -15.28 -2.86 9.51
N LYS A 126 -14.20 -2.76 10.29
CA LYS A 126 -13.15 -1.75 10.05
C LYS A 126 -12.48 -1.96 8.70
N GLY A 127 -12.24 -3.20 8.29
CA GLY A 127 -11.74 -3.52 6.96
C GLY A 127 -12.68 -3.00 5.87
N MET A 128 -13.99 -3.13 6.07
CA MET A 128 -15.03 -2.65 5.14
C MET A 128 -15.07 -1.12 5.05
N GLU A 129 -14.92 -0.41 6.18
CA GLU A 129 -14.83 1.06 6.20
C GLU A 129 -13.68 1.55 5.32
N ILE A 130 -12.48 0.96 5.50
CA ILE A 130 -11.30 1.30 4.70
C ILE A 130 -11.52 1.01 3.22
N VAL A 131 -12.12 -0.13 2.88
CA VAL A 131 -12.41 -0.49 1.47
C VAL A 131 -13.40 0.48 0.84
N ASN A 132 -14.41 0.94 1.57
CA ASN A 132 -15.34 1.93 1.08
C ASN A 132 -14.66 3.29 0.83
N GLU A 133 -13.77 3.72 1.73
CA GLU A 133 -12.98 4.94 1.55
C GLU A 133 -12.08 4.84 0.30
N LEU A 134 -11.36 3.73 0.14
CA LEU A 134 -10.53 3.48 -1.05
C LEU A 134 -11.35 3.48 -2.34
N TRP A 135 -12.57 2.93 -2.29
CA TRP A 135 -13.48 2.93 -3.43
C TRP A 135 -13.93 4.34 -3.82
N GLU A 136 -14.28 5.17 -2.84
CA GLU A 136 -14.63 6.57 -3.08
C GLU A 136 -13.46 7.35 -3.70
N GLN A 137 -12.25 7.14 -3.18
CA GLN A 137 -11.02 7.74 -3.74
C GLN A 137 -10.79 7.30 -5.19
N LEU A 138 -10.98 6.02 -5.50
CA LEU A 138 -10.82 5.47 -6.84
C LEU A 138 -11.84 6.06 -7.82
N VAL A 139 -13.10 6.20 -7.42
CA VAL A 139 -14.17 6.77 -8.25
C VAL A 139 -13.92 8.25 -8.54
N GLN A 140 -13.39 9.00 -7.56
CA GLN A 140 -13.13 10.43 -7.69
C GLN A 140 -11.78 10.75 -8.35
N SER A 141 -10.91 9.75 -8.51
CA SER A 141 -9.58 9.95 -9.09
C SER A 141 -9.65 10.19 -10.60
N THR A 142 -8.69 10.99 -11.10
CA THR A 142 -8.48 11.23 -12.54
C THR A 142 -7.48 10.25 -13.15
N VAL A 143 -7.22 9.12 -12.48
CA VAL A 143 -6.29 8.07 -12.90
C VAL A 143 -6.74 7.43 -14.22
N ARG A 144 -5.79 6.99 -15.03
CA ARG A 144 -6.06 6.27 -16.28
C ARG A 144 -6.94 5.05 -16.02
N LEU A 145 -7.90 4.80 -16.91
CA LEU A 145 -8.86 3.69 -16.78
C LEU A 145 -8.19 2.34 -16.53
N GLU A 146 -7.08 2.07 -17.22
CA GLU A 146 -6.32 0.80 -17.12
C GLU A 146 -5.79 0.52 -15.72
N ASP A 147 -5.25 1.54 -15.03
CA ASP A 147 -4.78 1.40 -13.64
C ASP A 147 -5.95 1.26 -12.66
N ARG A 148 -7.08 1.93 -12.94
CA ARG A 148 -8.30 1.86 -12.11
C ARG A 148 -8.93 0.47 -12.13
N ASP A 149 -8.91 -0.22 -13.26
CA ASP A 149 -9.54 -1.53 -13.41
C ASP A 149 -8.86 -2.60 -12.53
N GLN A 150 -7.54 -2.56 -12.42
CA GLN A 150 -6.81 -3.46 -11.53
C GLN A 150 -7.10 -3.18 -10.05
N GLU A 151 -7.03 -1.91 -9.65
CA GLU A 151 -7.32 -1.51 -8.28
C GLU A 151 -8.78 -1.77 -7.92
N ALA A 152 -9.73 -1.49 -8.83
CA ALA A 152 -11.14 -1.81 -8.64
C ALA A 152 -11.37 -3.32 -8.46
N ALA A 153 -10.72 -4.16 -9.27
CA ALA A 153 -10.87 -5.61 -9.19
C ALA A 153 -10.40 -6.16 -7.82
N VAL A 154 -9.23 -5.71 -7.31
CA VAL A 154 -8.74 -6.17 -6.00
C VAL A 154 -9.62 -5.66 -4.85
N LEU A 155 -10.14 -4.42 -4.93
CA LEU A 155 -11.09 -3.90 -3.95
C LEU A 155 -12.41 -4.68 -3.96
N MET A 156 -12.94 -5.03 -5.12
CA MET A 156 -14.18 -5.82 -5.23
C MET A 156 -14.01 -7.21 -4.60
N ILE A 157 -12.88 -7.88 -4.83
CA ILE A 157 -12.58 -9.17 -4.22
C ILE A 157 -12.50 -9.05 -2.70
N LEU A 158 -11.79 -8.04 -2.19
CA LEU A 158 -11.65 -7.82 -0.74
C LEU A 158 -12.99 -7.47 -0.11
N ARG A 159 -13.79 -6.60 -0.74
CA ARG A 159 -15.14 -6.24 -0.28
C ARG A 159 -16.06 -7.45 -0.19
N LYS A 160 -16.04 -8.33 -1.20
CA LYS A 160 -16.81 -9.58 -1.17
C LYS A 160 -16.40 -10.47 0.00
N ASN A 161 -15.09 -10.62 0.24
CA ASN A 161 -14.58 -11.44 1.34
C ASN A 161 -14.99 -10.87 2.70
N LEU A 162 -14.87 -9.56 2.90
CA LEU A 162 -15.26 -8.87 4.12
C LEU A 162 -16.77 -8.98 4.37
N SER A 163 -17.60 -8.76 3.36
CA SER A 163 -19.06 -8.95 3.46
C SER A 163 -19.43 -10.37 3.89
N THR A 164 -18.77 -11.37 3.31
CA THR A 164 -19.01 -12.77 3.67
C THR A 164 -18.67 -13.03 5.13
N ASP A 165 -17.62 -12.43 5.67
CA ASP A 165 -17.22 -12.61 7.06
C ASP A 165 -18.21 -11.91 8.00
N ILE A 166 -18.65 -10.68 7.69
CA ILE A 166 -19.64 -9.93 8.48
C ILE A 166 -20.97 -10.70 8.57
N PHE A 167 -21.49 -11.20 7.43
CA PHE A 167 -22.76 -11.93 7.40
C PHE A 167 -22.72 -13.37 7.96
N ARG A 168 -21.54 -13.91 8.27
CA ARG A 168 -21.41 -15.23 8.92
C ARG A 168 -21.50 -15.17 10.44
N TYR A 169 -21.37 -13.99 11.02
CA TYR A 169 -21.36 -13.79 12.47
C TYR A 169 -22.63 -13.11 13.00
N ASP A 170 -23.56 -12.72 12.09
CA ASP A 170 -24.94 -12.33 12.41
C ASP A 170 -25.87 -13.57 12.34
#